data_bf7e620f60de0a7a6e2bc7a8fe1ebe4b
#
_entry.id   bf7e620f60de0a7a6e2bc7a8fe1ebe4b
#
_cell.length_a   1.000
_cell.length_b   1.000
_cell.length_c   1.000
_cell.angle_alpha   90.00
_cell.angle_beta   90.00
_cell.angle_gamma   90.00
#
_symmetry.space_group_name_H-M   'P 1'
#
loop_
_entity.id
_entity.type
_entity.pdbx_description
1 polymer ?
#
loop_
_entity_poly.entity_id
_entity_poly.type
_entity_poly.pdbx_seq_one_letter_code
_entity_poly.pdbx_strand_id
1 'polypeptide(L)'
;MKPDQISADDKWLSIHEAAALLGVHPGTVRIWSDKGLLPVYRTQGGHRRYKQSEMILWAKTSRSQQTIDPVNVVQAALRNIRLQISEGRLEAESWYQKLDAAARTQYRQSAHALFQGLISYLAADGESAATEAHSIGYDYASRARRYGLNTVDAARAFLFFRDALLLSVIQVYQEANVPSGQAWGEILHKVNAFTDMILLDLLETYHALETNS
;
A
#
# COMPACT_ATOMS: atom_id res chain seq x y z
N MET A 1 -1.82 32.67 -30.30
CA MET A 1 -1.69 32.35 -28.87
C MET A 1 -0.24 32.57 -28.48
N LYS A 2 0.05 33.60 -27.68
CA LYS A 2 1.43 34.03 -27.38
C LYS A 2 2.07 33.05 -26.40
N PRO A 3 3.37 32.68 -26.55
CA PRO A 3 4.08 31.90 -25.56
C PRO A 3 4.30 32.71 -24.29
N ASP A 4 4.09 32.08 -23.15
CA ASP A 4 4.07 32.63 -21.81
C ASP A 4 5.34 33.39 -21.45
N GLN A 5 5.09 34.52 -20.79
CA GLN A 5 6.07 35.35 -20.11
C GLN A 5 6.79 34.54 -19.03
N ILE A 6 7.99 34.07 -19.34
CA ILE A 6 8.97 33.62 -18.34
C ILE A 6 9.40 34.90 -17.62
N SER A 7 8.97 35.03 -16.37
CA SER A 7 9.30 36.16 -15.50
C SER A 7 10.82 36.34 -15.42
N ALA A 8 11.33 37.52 -15.73
CA ALA A 8 12.75 37.85 -15.75
C ALA A 8 13.40 37.89 -14.34
N ASP A 9 12.69 37.46 -13.30
CA ASP A 9 13.10 37.55 -11.89
C ASP A 9 13.03 36.20 -11.18
N ASP A 10 13.42 35.11 -11.89
CA ASP A 10 13.41 33.78 -11.30
C ASP A 10 14.61 33.60 -10.35
N LYS A 11 14.31 33.42 -9.05
CA LYS A 11 15.33 33.32 -8.00
C LYS A 11 16.17 32.06 -8.18
N TRP A 12 17.49 32.21 -8.16
CA TRP A 12 18.44 31.10 -8.17
C TRP A 12 18.68 30.57 -6.74
N LEU A 13 18.47 29.28 -6.57
CA LEU A 13 18.66 28.58 -5.30
C LEU A 13 19.97 27.81 -5.30
N SER A 14 20.64 27.79 -4.15
CA SER A 14 21.68 26.84 -3.81
C SER A 14 21.09 25.45 -3.55
N ILE A 15 21.92 24.44 -3.41
CA ILE A 15 21.47 23.07 -3.07
C ILE A 15 20.77 23.03 -1.71
N HIS A 16 21.19 23.84 -0.74
CA HIS A 16 20.57 23.92 0.59
C HIS A 16 19.19 24.58 0.54
N GLU A 17 19.07 25.68 -0.22
CA GLU A 17 17.79 26.36 -0.41
C GLU A 17 16.79 25.49 -1.21
N ALA A 18 17.28 24.78 -2.24
CA ALA A 18 16.45 23.83 -2.99
C ALA A 18 15.99 22.66 -2.10
N ALA A 19 16.86 22.15 -1.25
CA ALA A 19 16.54 21.09 -0.29
C ALA A 19 15.50 21.55 0.75
N ALA A 20 15.65 22.77 1.29
CA ALA A 20 14.68 23.37 2.19
C ALA A 20 13.30 23.57 1.51
N LEU A 21 13.29 24.05 0.25
CA LEU A 21 12.06 24.22 -0.53
C LEU A 21 11.32 22.90 -0.78
N LEU A 22 12.07 21.83 -1.03
CA LEU A 22 11.52 20.49 -1.33
C LEU A 22 11.23 19.68 -0.04
N GLY A 23 11.68 20.14 1.13
CA GLY A 23 11.53 19.43 2.40
C GLY A 23 12.38 18.15 2.51
N VAL A 24 13.57 18.12 1.87
CA VAL A 24 14.46 16.96 1.84
C VAL A 24 15.90 17.31 2.25
N HIS A 25 16.72 16.28 2.50
CA HIS A 25 18.14 16.49 2.79
C HIS A 25 18.91 16.94 1.52
N PRO A 26 19.93 17.85 1.60
CA PRO A 26 20.71 18.30 0.46
C PRO A 26 21.36 17.16 -0.34
N GLY A 27 21.73 16.06 0.33
CA GLY A 27 22.24 14.86 -0.32
C GLY A 27 21.23 14.21 -1.29
N THR A 28 19.93 14.26 -0.95
CA THR A 28 18.85 13.77 -1.82
C THR A 28 18.73 14.61 -3.08
N VAL A 29 18.78 15.93 -2.94
CA VAL A 29 18.76 16.87 -4.09
C VAL A 29 19.96 16.59 -5.01
N ARG A 30 21.14 16.30 -4.43
CA ARG A 30 22.34 15.96 -5.20
C ARG A 30 22.11 14.69 -6.02
N ILE A 31 21.62 13.62 -5.39
CA ILE A 31 21.34 12.33 -6.06
C ILE A 31 20.34 12.51 -7.20
N TRP A 32 19.26 13.25 -6.97
CA TRP A 32 18.23 13.50 -7.99
C TRP A 32 18.80 14.31 -9.17
N SER A 33 19.65 15.32 -8.90
CA SER A 33 20.31 16.11 -9.91
C SER A 33 21.29 15.28 -10.75
N ASP A 34 22.06 14.39 -10.10
CA ASP A 34 23.05 13.54 -10.77
C ASP A 34 22.37 12.43 -11.61
N LYS A 35 21.17 12.01 -11.24
CA LYS A 35 20.32 11.09 -12.01
C LYS A 35 19.50 11.78 -13.10
N GLY A 36 19.60 13.11 -13.26
CA GLY A 36 18.81 13.86 -14.24
C GLY A 36 17.31 13.95 -13.91
N LEU A 37 16.91 13.59 -12.70
CA LEU A 37 15.51 13.65 -12.24
C LEU A 37 15.07 15.06 -11.87
N LEU A 38 16.03 15.95 -11.57
CA LEU A 38 15.79 17.32 -11.13
C LEU A 38 16.52 18.29 -12.07
N PRO A 39 15.85 19.34 -12.57
CA PRO A 39 16.50 20.36 -13.40
C PRO A 39 17.62 21.04 -12.59
N VAL A 40 18.84 21.02 -13.11
CA VAL A 40 20.02 21.58 -12.45
C VAL A 40 20.89 22.34 -13.43
N TYR A 41 21.37 23.49 -12.99
CA TYR A 41 22.32 24.33 -13.69
C TYR A 41 23.65 24.34 -12.97
N ARG A 42 24.75 24.56 -13.66
CA ARG A 42 26.08 24.67 -13.07
C ARG A 42 26.68 26.02 -13.38
N THR A 43 27.27 26.69 -12.36
CA THR A 43 28.09 27.86 -12.57
C THR A 43 29.41 27.50 -13.24
N GLN A 44 30.17 28.48 -13.73
CA GLN A 44 31.53 28.26 -14.27
C GLN A 44 32.45 27.54 -13.25
N GLY A 45 32.23 27.76 -11.95
CA GLY A 45 32.95 27.06 -10.86
C GLY A 45 32.37 25.68 -10.50
N GLY A 46 31.45 25.12 -11.29
CA GLY A 46 30.88 23.77 -11.10
C GLY A 46 29.79 23.67 -10.02
N HIS A 47 29.45 24.76 -9.33
CA HIS A 47 28.42 24.73 -8.28
C HIS A 47 27.01 24.55 -8.88
N ARG A 48 26.21 23.68 -8.28
CA ARG A 48 24.81 23.45 -8.67
C ARG A 48 23.95 24.67 -8.30
N ARG A 49 23.08 25.05 -9.22
CA ARG A 49 22.06 26.10 -9.07
C ARG A 49 20.73 25.58 -9.60
N TYR A 50 19.66 26.02 -8.97
CA TYR A 50 18.30 25.61 -9.27
C TYR A 50 17.42 26.84 -9.43
N LYS A 51 16.53 26.86 -10.41
CA LYS A 51 15.53 27.93 -10.52
C LYS A 51 14.35 27.62 -9.60
N GLN A 52 13.94 28.59 -8.82
CA GLN A 52 12.86 28.41 -7.84
C GLN A 52 11.55 28.00 -8.53
N SER A 53 11.20 28.63 -9.65
CA SER A 53 10.00 28.29 -10.43
C SER A 53 10.01 26.84 -10.92
N GLU A 54 11.16 26.38 -11.43
CA GLU A 54 11.33 25.01 -11.89
C GLU A 54 11.26 24.01 -10.73
N MET A 55 11.79 24.37 -9.54
CA MET A 55 11.70 23.55 -8.35
C MET A 55 10.25 23.41 -7.85
N ILE A 56 9.50 24.54 -7.84
CA ILE A 56 8.09 24.54 -7.47
C ILE A 56 7.25 23.74 -8.47
N LEU A 57 7.51 23.92 -9.77
CA LEU A 57 6.84 23.16 -10.82
C LEU A 57 7.16 21.65 -10.70
N TRP A 58 8.44 21.33 -10.55
CA TRP A 58 8.89 19.96 -10.35
C TRP A 58 8.25 19.34 -9.11
N ALA A 59 8.20 20.04 -7.97
CA ALA A 59 7.55 19.56 -6.76
C ALA A 59 6.04 19.31 -6.97
N LYS A 60 5.36 20.19 -7.71
CA LYS A 60 3.94 19.99 -8.07
C LYS A 60 3.77 18.81 -9.02
N THR A 61 4.57 18.71 -10.06
CA THR A 61 4.49 17.65 -11.08
C THR A 61 4.92 16.30 -10.51
N SER A 62 5.97 16.25 -9.69
CA SER A 62 6.43 15.03 -9.02
C SER A 62 5.44 14.56 -7.95
N ARG A 63 4.77 15.47 -7.25
CA ARG A 63 3.64 15.12 -6.38
C ARG A 63 2.46 14.55 -7.17
N SER A 64 2.21 15.06 -8.38
CA SER A 64 1.15 14.55 -9.28
C SER A 64 1.55 13.23 -9.96
N GLN A 65 2.85 13.00 -10.20
CA GLN A 65 3.37 11.75 -10.78
C GLN A 65 3.67 10.68 -9.73
N GLN A 66 3.76 11.04 -8.45
CA GLN A 66 3.91 10.13 -7.32
C GLN A 66 2.57 9.77 -6.65
N THR A 67 1.44 10.03 -7.26
CA THR A 67 0.24 9.25 -6.97
C THR A 67 0.51 7.86 -7.54
N ILE A 68 1.24 7.04 -6.76
CA ILE A 68 1.31 5.61 -7.04
C ILE A 68 -0.14 5.16 -7.00
N ASP A 69 -0.63 4.71 -8.15
CA ASP A 69 -1.97 4.15 -8.27
C ASP A 69 -2.13 3.07 -7.18
N PRO A 70 -3.10 3.20 -6.27
CA PRO A 70 -3.32 2.24 -5.19
C PRO A 70 -3.40 0.79 -5.69
N VAL A 71 -3.94 0.56 -6.87
CA VAL A 71 -4.00 -0.75 -7.51
C VAL A 71 -2.61 -1.31 -7.81
N ASN A 72 -1.70 -0.48 -8.32
CA ASN A 72 -0.32 -0.88 -8.59
C ASN A 72 0.46 -1.20 -7.30
N VAL A 73 0.17 -0.48 -6.20
CA VAL A 73 0.74 -0.78 -4.88
C VAL A 73 0.31 -2.15 -4.40
N VAL A 74 -0.97 -2.44 -4.46
CA VAL A 74 -1.50 -3.74 -4.02
C VAL A 74 -0.97 -4.87 -4.90
N GLN A 75 -0.86 -4.68 -6.21
CA GLN A 75 -0.25 -5.66 -7.11
C GLN A 75 1.24 -5.91 -6.80
N ALA A 76 1.99 -4.87 -6.44
CA ALA A 76 3.38 -5.00 -5.99
C ALA A 76 3.46 -5.72 -4.64
N ALA A 77 2.57 -5.37 -3.69
CA ALA A 77 2.46 -6.03 -2.39
C ALA A 77 2.15 -7.53 -2.51
N LEU A 78 1.33 -7.94 -3.48
CA LEU A 78 1.06 -9.35 -3.78
C LEU A 78 2.32 -10.17 -4.08
N ARG A 79 3.29 -9.59 -4.77
CA ARG A 79 4.56 -10.28 -5.06
C ARG A 79 5.38 -10.50 -3.79
N ASN A 80 5.40 -9.51 -2.90
CA ASN A 80 6.16 -9.55 -1.65
C ASN A 80 5.57 -10.54 -0.63
N ILE A 81 4.24 -10.66 -0.57
CA ILE A 81 3.57 -11.57 0.37
C ILE A 81 3.89 -13.04 0.11
N ARG A 82 4.02 -13.46 -1.14
CA ARG A 82 4.40 -14.83 -1.44
C ARG A 82 5.73 -15.21 -0.76
N LEU A 83 6.66 -14.26 -0.66
CA LEU A 83 7.92 -14.44 0.06
C LEU A 83 7.68 -14.52 1.57
N GLN A 84 6.88 -13.62 2.14
CA GLN A 84 6.61 -13.59 3.60
C GLN A 84 5.84 -14.82 4.11
N ILE A 85 4.89 -15.34 3.33
CA ILE A 85 4.15 -16.56 3.69
C ILE A 85 5.04 -17.81 3.57
N SER A 86 6.05 -17.80 2.68
CA SER A 86 6.97 -18.91 2.49
C SER A 86 8.06 -19.04 3.56
N GLU A 87 8.22 -18.07 4.45
CA GLU A 87 9.28 -18.01 5.48
C GLU A 87 8.96 -18.78 6.78
N GLY A 88 8.04 -19.73 6.77
CA GLY A 88 7.70 -20.55 7.95
C GLY A 88 6.83 -19.82 9.01
N ARG A 89 6.46 -18.55 8.78
CA ARG A 89 5.63 -17.79 9.71
C ARG A 89 4.23 -18.39 9.89
N LEU A 90 3.67 -18.90 8.81
CA LEU A 90 2.33 -19.53 8.81
C LEU A 90 2.34 -20.83 9.63
N GLU A 91 3.40 -21.61 9.52
CA GLU A 91 3.59 -22.86 10.24
C GLU A 91 3.74 -22.66 11.75
N ALA A 92 4.16 -21.48 12.20
CA ALA A 92 4.27 -21.12 13.61
C ALA A 92 2.90 -20.77 14.25
N GLU A 93 1.89 -20.47 13.44
CA GLU A 93 0.58 -20.11 13.92
C GLU A 93 -0.19 -21.27 14.53
N SER A 94 -0.67 -21.13 15.77
CA SER A 94 -1.39 -22.18 16.51
C SER A 94 -2.68 -22.65 15.82
N TRP A 95 -3.40 -21.74 15.17
CA TRP A 95 -4.59 -22.06 14.39
C TRP A 95 -4.25 -22.87 13.12
N TYR A 96 -3.10 -22.58 12.48
CA TYR A 96 -2.67 -23.29 11.27
C TYR A 96 -2.19 -24.69 11.58
N GLN A 97 -1.59 -24.92 12.75
CA GLN A 97 -1.14 -26.26 13.19
C GLN A 97 -2.32 -27.21 13.40
N LYS A 98 -3.54 -26.73 13.69
CA LYS A 98 -4.76 -27.53 13.82
C LYS A 98 -5.29 -28.04 12.48
N LEU A 99 -4.82 -27.49 11.36
CA LEU A 99 -5.33 -27.78 10.02
C LEU A 99 -4.63 -28.99 9.40
N ASP A 100 -5.40 -29.79 8.68
CA ASP A 100 -4.85 -30.83 7.80
C ASP A 100 -4.23 -30.23 6.51
N ALA A 101 -3.63 -31.07 5.68
CA ALA A 101 -2.93 -30.64 4.46
C ALA A 101 -3.88 -29.99 3.44
N ALA A 102 -5.12 -30.48 3.34
CA ALA A 102 -6.12 -29.94 2.43
C ALA A 102 -6.57 -28.52 2.88
N ALA A 103 -6.87 -28.37 4.16
CA ALA A 103 -7.22 -27.09 4.76
C ALA A 103 -6.07 -26.07 4.64
N ARG A 104 -4.82 -26.48 4.89
CA ARG A 104 -3.64 -25.62 4.73
C ARG A 104 -3.51 -25.08 3.31
N THR A 105 -3.76 -25.91 2.31
CA THR A 105 -3.76 -25.48 0.90
C THR A 105 -4.84 -24.46 0.64
N GLN A 106 -6.05 -24.64 1.16
CA GLN A 106 -7.17 -23.71 1.03
C GLN A 106 -6.86 -22.36 1.69
N TYR A 107 -6.25 -22.35 2.87
CA TYR A 107 -5.86 -21.10 3.56
C TYR A 107 -4.75 -20.33 2.84
N ARG A 108 -3.79 -21.01 2.21
CA ARG A 108 -2.79 -20.34 1.35
C ARG A 108 -3.44 -19.68 0.13
N GLN A 109 -4.47 -20.28 -0.44
CA GLN A 109 -5.22 -19.71 -1.55
C GLN A 109 -6.10 -18.52 -1.14
N SER A 110 -6.58 -18.48 0.13
CA SER A 110 -7.41 -17.39 0.66
C SER A 110 -6.71 -16.03 0.64
N ALA A 111 -5.41 -16.01 0.85
CA ALA A 111 -4.64 -14.78 0.75
C ALA A 111 -4.84 -14.13 -0.63
N HIS A 112 -4.87 -14.93 -1.69
CA HIS A 112 -5.09 -14.42 -3.05
C HIS A 112 -6.47 -13.76 -3.21
N ALA A 113 -7.53 -14.37 -2.67
CA ALA A 113 -8.89 -13.80 -2.74
C ALA A 113 -8.98 -12.45 -1.99
N LEU A 114 -8.36 -12.35 -0.80
CA LEU A 114 -8.31 -11.10 -0.05
C LEU A 114 -7.67 -9.95 -0.87
N PHE A 115 -6.61 -10.26 -1.60
CA PHE A 115 -5.93 -9.26 -2.43
C PHE A 115 -6.71 -8.86 -3.66
N GLN A 116 -7.32 -9.83 -4.35
CA GLN A 116 -8.17 -9.54 -5.50
C GLN A 116 -9.36 -8.66 -5.08
N GLY A 117 -9.99 -8.98 -3.95
CA GLY A 117 -11.05 -8.17 -3.37
C GLY A 117 -10.58 -6.74 -3.04
N LEU A 118 -9.39 -6.59 -2.46
CA LEU A 118 -8.83 -5.25 -2.20
C LEU A 118 -8.58 -4.46 -3.49
N ILE A 119 -8.06 -5.10 -4.54
CA ILE A 119 -7.88 -4.45 -5.85
C ILE A 119 -9.24 -3.99 -6.40
N SER A 120 -10.25 -4.85 -6.34
CA SER A 120 -11.61 -4.52 -6.75
C SER A 120 -12.18 -3.36 -5.93
N TYR A 121 -11.98 -3.38 -4.60
CA TYR A 121 -12.39 -2.31 -3.69
C TYR A 121 -11.72 -0.96 -4.03
N LEU A 122 -10.44 -0.96 -4.35
CA LEU A 122 -9.71 0.26 -4.69
C LEU A 122 -10.08 0.82 -6.06
N ALA A 123 -10.54 -0.04 -6.98
CA ALA A 123 -10.93 0.32 -8.33
C ALA A 123 -12.42 0.68 -8.46
N ALA A 124 -13.25 0.29 -7.50
CA ALA A 124 -14.70 0.46 -7.52
C ALA A 124 -15.15 1.63 -6.64
N ASP A 125 -16.29 2.25 -7.01
CA ASP A 125 -16.98 3.20 -6.15
C ASP A 125 -18.04 2.49 -5.29
N GLY A 126 -17.82 2.49 -3.98
CA GLY A 126 -18.79 2.31 -2.89
C GLY A 126 -19.54 0.97 -2.78
N GLU A 127 -20.56 0.73 -3.57
CA GLU A 127 -21.54 -0.35 -3.34
C GLU A 127 -21.04 -1.75 -3.71
N SER A 128 -20.26 -1.88 -4.77
CA SER A 128 -19.60 -3.13 -5.18
C SER A 128 -18.58 -3.63 -4.16
N ALA A 129 -17.98 -2.73 -3.43
CA ALA A 129 -16.95 -2.99 -2.43
C ALA A 129 -17.50 -3.70 -1.19
N ALA A 130 -18.68 -3.31 -0.71
CA ALA A 130 -19.33 -3.94 0.44
C ALA A 130 -19.73 -5.39 0.11
N THR A 131 -20.23 -5.65 -1.10
CA THR A 131 -20.58 -6.99 -1.56
C THR A 131 -19.38 -7.92 -1.62
N GLU A 132 -18.23 -7.42 -2.09
CA GLU A 132 -16.99 -8.19 -2.16
C GLU A 132 -16.46 -8.51 -0.76
N ALA A 133 -16.47 -7.52 0.16
CA ALA A 133 -16.06 -7.72 1.55
C ALA A 133 -16.92 -8.79 2.24
N HIS A 134 -18.25 -8.71 2.06
CA HIS A 134 -19.19 -9.68 2.58
C HIS A 134 -18.90 -11.11 2.06
N SER A 135 -18.69 -11.26 0.76
CA SER A 135 -18.36 -12.56 0.15
C SER A 135 -17.09 -13.16 0.78
N ILE A 136 -16.04 -12.36 0.95
CA ILE A 136 -14.79 -12.82 1.55
C ILE A 136 -14.98 -13.18 3.02
N GLY A 137 -15.71 -12.37 3.80
CA GLY A 137 -16.03 -12.65 5.20
C GLY A 137 -16.79 -13.96 5.38
N TYR A 138 -17.81 -14.17 4.55
CA TYR A 138 -18.56 -15.42 4.50
C TYR A 138 -17.68 -16.64 4.20
N ASP A 139 -16.79 -16.53 3.21
CA ASP A 139 -15.87 -17.60 2.84
C ASP A 139 -14.90 -17.96 3.96
N TYR A 140 -14.37 -16.95 4.68
CA TYR A 140 -13.50 -17.18 5.83
C TYR A 140 -14.23 -17.88 6.98
N ALA A 141 -15.46 -17.45 7.33
CA ALA A 141 -16.28 -18.05 8.38
C ALA A 141 -16.65 -19.49 8.02
N SER A 142 -17.18 -19.71 6.82
CA SER A 142 -17.60 -21.03 6.33
C SER A 142 -16.45 -22.02 6.28
N ARG A 143 -15.27 -21.56 5.85
CA ARG A 143 -14.06 -22.37 5.80
C ARG A 143 -13.56 -22.73 7.20
N ALA A 144 -13.50 -21.74 8.11
CA ALA A 144 -13.08 -21.96 9.49
C ALA A 144 -13.95 -23.03 10.15
N ARG A 145 -15.26 -22.92 10.00
CA ARG A 145 -16.19 -23.92 10.52
C ARG A 145 -16.01 -25.30 9.89
N ARG A 146 -15.86 -25.36 8.58
CA ARG A 146 -15.64 -26.64 7.86
C ARG A 146 -14.42 -27.39 8.38
N TYR A 147 -13.36 -26.67 8.76
CA TYR A 147 -12.11 -27.26 9.24
C TYR A 147 -11.97 -27.27 10.78
N GLY A 148 -13.06 -27.06 11.49
CA GLY A 148 -13.11 -27.18 12.96
C GLY A 148 -12.35 -26.10 13.72
N LEU A 149 -12.08 -24.97 13.09
CA LEU A 149 -11.55 -23.80 13.79
C LEU A 149 -12.70 -23.06 14.51
N ASN A 150 -12.45 -22.58 15.70
CA ASN A 150 -13.40 -21.74 16.41
C ASN A 150 -13.34 -20.28 15.94
N THR A 151 -14.25 -19.42 16.40
CA THR A 151 -14.35 -18.00 16.03
C THR A 151 -13.02 -17.25 16.24
N VAL A 152 -12.33 -17.54 17.37
CA VAL A 152 -11.04 -16.88 17.67
C VAL A 152 -9.94 -17.31 16.70
N ASP A 153 -9.89 -18.61 16.36
CA ASP A 153 -8.95 -19.12 15.37
C ASP A 153 -9.25 -18.55 13.97
N ALA A 154 -10.52 -18.41 13.61
CA ALA A 154 -10.95 -17.79 12.36
C ALA A 154 -10.50 -16.33 12.27
N ALA A 155 -10.72 -15.56 13.34
CA ALA A 155 -10.26 -14.17 13.42
C ALA A 155 -8.73 -14.08 13.37
N ARG A 156 -7.99 -14.94 14.06
CA ARG A 156 -6.51 -14.98 14.01
C ARG A 156 -6.00 -15.28 12.63
N ALA A 157 -6.63 -16.25 11.92
CA ALA A 157 -6.28 -16.57 10.56
C ALA A 157 -6.45 -15.36 9.62
N PHE A 158 -7.58 -14.65 9.74
CA PHE A 158 -7.82 -13.44 8.96
C PHE A 158 -6.79 -12.34 9.28
N LEU A 159 -6.57 -12.05 10.58
CA LEU A 159 -5.63 -11.02 11.02
C LEU A 159 -4.19 -11.31 10.57
N PHE A 160 -3.78 -12.56 10.55
CA PHE A 160 -2.47 -12.95 10.01
C PHE A 160 -2.29 -12.49 8.55
N PHE A 161 -3.27 -12.73 7.69
CA PHE A 161 -3.21 -12.31 6.29
C PHE A 161 -3.37 -10.79 6.12
N ARG A 162 -4.20 -10.15 6.97
CA ARG A 162 -4.31 -8.69 7.02
C ARG A 162 -2.97 -8.03 7.36
N ASP A 163 -2.29 -8.52 8.38
CA ASP A 163 -0.99 -7.97 8.79
C ASP A 163 0.06 -8.17 7.71
N ALA A 164 0.10 -9.33 7.07
CA ALA A 164 0.98 -9.57 5.93
C ALA A 164 0.70 -8.60 4.77
N LEU A 165 -0.58 -8.29 4.49
CA LEU A 165 -0.98 -7.30 3.52
C LEU A 165 -0.48 -5.90 3.88
N LEU A 166 -0.75 -5.43 5.10
CA LEU A 166 -0.35 -4.10 5.56
C LEU A 166 1.17 -3.92 5.49
N LEU A 167 1.94 -4.91 5.97
CA LEU A 167 3.40 -4.88 5.91
C LEU A 167 3.91 -4.80 4.47
N SER A 168 3.29 -5.55 3.56
CA SER A 168 3.68 -5.55 2.15
C SER A 168 3.35 -4.23 1.44
N VAL A 169 2.22 -3.59 1.78
CA VAL A 169 1.88 -2.25 1.29
C VAL A 169 2.90 -1.23 1.79
N ILE A 170 3.22 -1.26 3.08
CA ILE A 170 4.24 -0.39 3.68
C ILE A 170 5.59 -0.57 2.97
N GLN A 171 6.02 -1.81 2.74
CA GLN A 171 7.28 -2.10 2.07
C GLN A 171 7.32 -1.52 0.64
N VAL A 172 6.26 -1.66 -0.14
CA VAL A 172 6.17 -1.08 -1.50
C VAL A 172 6.36 0.44 -1.48
N TYR A 173 5.73 1.13 -0.50
CA TYR A 173 5.90 2.58 -0.36
C TYR A 173 7.32 2.96 0.06
N GLN A 174 7.95 2.18 0.93
CA GLN A 174 9.34 2.38 1.33
C GLN A 174 10.31 2.18 0.17
N GLU A 175 10.16 1.11 -0.60
CA GLU A 175 10.99 0.80 -1.78
C GLU A 175 10.83 1.87 -2.88
N ALA A 176 9.63 2.40 -3.05
CA ALA A 176 9.35 3.49 -3.98
C ALA A 176 9.83 4.86 -3.47
N ASN A 177 10.42 4.94 -2.26
CA ASN A 177 10.83 6.19 -1.62
C ASN A 177 9.72 7.25 -1.58
N VAL A 178 8.48 6.84 -1.42
CA VAL A 178 7.34 7.76 -1.26
C VAL A 178 7.45 8.41 0.10
N PRO A 179 7.49 9.76 0.20
CA PRO A 179 7.53 10.43 1.48
C PRO A 179 6.33 10.04 2.34
N SER A 180 6.56 9.72 3.61
CA SER A 180 5.48 9.49 4.57
C SER A 180 4.60 10.74 4.65
N GLY A 181 3.30 10.57 4.45
CA GLY A 181 2.36 11.68 4.44
C GLY A 181 0.96 11.25 4.01
N GLN A 182 0.24 12.16 3.37
CA GLN A 182 -1.16 11.97 3.01
C GLN A 182 -1.41 10.70 2.18
N ALA A 183 -0.55 10.39 1.18
CA ALA A 183 -0.70 9.21 0.33
C ALA A 183 -0.63 7.89 1.13
N TRP A 184 0.25 7.82 2.14
CA TRP A 184 0.31 6.67 3.05
C TRP A 184 -0.97 6.57 3.90
N GLY A 185 -1.42 7.71 4.43
CA GLY A 185 -2.66 7.76 5.21
C GLY A 185 -3.86 7.27 4.43
N GLU A 186 -4.01 7.72 3.19
CA GLU A 186 -5.14 7.36 2.33
C GLU A 186 -5.17 5.86 2.00
N ILE A 187 -4.04 5.27 1.59
CA ILE A 187 -4.02 3.83 1.26
C ILE A 187 -4.21 2.97 2.50
N LEU A 188 -3.57 3.29 3.62
CA LEU A 188 -3.73 2.54 4.86
C LEU A 188 -5.15 2.64 5.40
N HIS A 189 -5.79 3.82 5.28
CA HIS A 189 -7.19 3.98 5.65
C HIS A 189 -8.10 3.10 4.79
N LYS A 190 -7.92 3.08 3.47
CA LYS A 190 -8.70 2.24 2.57
C LYS A 190 -8.50 0.74 2.84
N VAL A 191 -7.25 0.30 3.05
CA VAL A 191 -6.95 -1.10 3.38
C VAL A 191 -7.59 -1.49 4.71
N ASN A 192 -7.49 -0.64 5.73
CA ASN A 192 -8.12 -0.90 7.01
C ASN A 192 -9.65 -0.94 6.90
N ALA A 193 -10.27 0.05 6.25
CA ALA A 193 -11.73 0.09 6.07
C ALA A 193 -12.26 -1.17 5.38
N PHE A 194 -11.59 -1.64 4.32
CA PHE A 194 -11.96 -2.86 3.63
C PHE A 194 -11.81 -4.11 4.50
N THR A 195 -10.68 -4.24 5.17
CA THR A 195 -10.41 -5.41 6.02
C THR A 195 -11.24 -5.43 7.30
N ASP A 196 -11.62 -4.27 7.83
CA ASP A 196 -12.54 -4.18 8.97
C ASP A 196 -13.95 -4.67 8.60
N MET A 197 -14.46 -4.32 7.40
CA MET A 197 -15.72 -4.86 6.88
C MET A 197 -15.66 -6.39 6.79
N ILE A 198 -14.62 -6.96 6.20
CA ILE A 198 -14.45 -8.41 6.09
C ILE A 198 -14.43 -9.08 7.47
N LEU A 199 -13.71 -8.50 8.44
CA LEU A 199 -13.64 -9.06 9.80
C LEU A 199 -14.98 -9.06 10.47
N LEU A 200 -15.76 -7.99 10.35
CA LEU A 200 -17.11 -7.93 10.92
C LEU A 200 -18.04 -8.96 10.28
N ASP A 201 -18.06 -9.05 8.95
CA ASP A 201 -18.84 -10.05 8.21
C ASP A 201 -18.44 -11.48 8.57
N LEU A 202 -17.14 -11.74 8.76
CA LEU A 202 -16.64 -13.03 9.21
C LEU A 202 -17.21 -13.39 10.59
N LEU A 203 -17.16 -12.45 11.56
CA LEU A 203 -17.63 -12.69 12.92
C LEU A 203 -19.14 -12.88 12.97
N GLU A 204 -19.91 -12.04 12.26
CA GLU A 204 -21.37 -12.14 12.16
C GLU A 204 -21.81 -13.45 11.52
N THR A 205 -21.19 -13.81 10.40
CA THR A 205 -21.46 -15.07 9.68
C THR A 205 -21.11 -16.27 10.55
N TYR A 206 -19.96 -16.24 11.21
CA TYR A 206 -19.55 -17.34 12.10
C TYR A 206 -20.55 -17.53 13.25
N HIS A 207 -20.95 -16.43 13.88
CA HIS A 207 -21.96 -16.45 14.94
C HIS A 207 -23.30 -17.02 14.44
N ALA A 208 -23.77 -16.58 13.26
CA ALA A 208 -25.00 -17.11 12.66
C ALA A 208 -24.91 -18.63 12.37
N LEU A 209 -23.74 -19.11 11.92
CA LEU A 209 -23.52 -20.53 11.68
C LEU A 209 -23.43 -21.35 12.98
N GLU A 210 -23.01 -20.76 14.11
CA GLU A 210 -23.02 -21.43 15.42
C GLU A 210 -24.43 -21.57 15.98
N THR A 211 -25.26 -20.53 15.85
CA THR A 211 -26.62 -20.52 16.41
C THR A 211 -27.61 -21.38 15.64
N ASN A 212 -27.34 -21.70 14.38
CA ASN A 212 -28.19 -22.51 13.51
C ASN A 212 -27.79 -23.99 13.44
N SER A 213 -26.92 -24.45 14.33
CA SER A 213 -26.41 -25.84 14.42
C SER A 213 -26.82 -26.51 15.70
#